data_0ae011a09b81f117242038def70f2068
#
_entry.id   0ae011a09b81f117242038def70f2068
#
_cell.length_a   1.000
_cell.length_b   1.000
_cell.length_c   1.000
_cell.angle_alpha   90.00
_cell.angle_beta   90.00
_cell.angle_gamma   90.00
#
_symmetry.space_group_name_H-M   'P 1'
#
loop_
_entity.id
_entity.type
_entity.pdbx_description
1 polymer ?
#
loop_
_entity_poly.entity_id
_entity_poly.type
_entity_poly.pdbx_seq_one_letter_code
_entity_poly.pdbx_strand_id
1 'polypeptide(L)'
;MRIKQVFLMIGFVAISFAANPPEPSIKIALLKYNGGGDWYANLETSLKNLIVFSNSNLATSINPEQAIVETGSPEIFNYPFVHMTGHGNVVFSAAEADNLRKYLMGGGFLHISDNYGMDKFIRPQMKRVFPELEFVELPFNHPIYHQKYEFPNGLPKIHEHEGTSPIGYGLIYNGRLVCFYDYECDLGDGWEDADVHKDSPEARSKALKMGANLLKYAFEN
;
A
#
# COMPACT_ATOMS: atom_id res chain seq x y z
N MET A 1 -21.30 81.28 10.33
CA MET A 1 -20.37 80.53 9.50
C MET A 1 -20.41 79.05 9.98
N ARG A 2 -21.09 78.15 9.25
CA ARG A 2 -21.25 76.74 9.65
C ARG A 2 -20.17 75.86 8.92
N ILE A 3 -19.26 75.32 9.68
CA ILE A 3 -18.21 74.36 9.17
C ILE A 3 -18.88 73.01 8.97
N LYS A 4 -18.90 72.51 7.69
CA LYS A 4 -19.35 71.19 7.35
C LYS A 4 -18.12 70.22 7.55
N GLN A 5 -18.22 69.38 8.54
CA GLN A 5 -17.26 68.26 8.66
C GLN A 5 -17.58 67.19 7.60
N VAL A 6 -16.61 66.88 6.74
CA VAL A 6 -16.68 65.80 5.78
C VAL A 6 -15.98 64.58 6.45
N PHE A 7 -16.76 63.54 6.74
CA PHE A 7 -16.21 62.23 7.19
C PHE A 7 -15.79 61.40 5.96
N LEU A 8 -14.51 61.19 5.82
CA LEU A 8 -13.95 60.30 4.83
C LEU A 8 -14.00 58.85 5.38
N MET A 9 -14.91 57.99 4.87
CA MET A 9 -14.92 56.56 5.17
C MET A 9 -13.84 55.88 4.34
N ILE A 10 -12.77 55.45 4.98
CA ILE A 10 -11.76 54.54 4.37
C ILE A 10 -12.27 53.11 4.54
N GLY A 11 -12.77 52.52 3.45
CA GLY A 11 -13.15 51.10 3.41
C GLY A 11 -11.90 50.24 3.38
N PHE A 12 -11.68 49.46 4.42
CA PHE A 12 -10.68 48.39 4.43
C PHE A 12 -11.19 47.20 3.62
N VAL A 13 -10.63 46.94 2.45
CA VAL A 13 -10.83 45.66 1.72
C VAL A 13 -9.91 44.63 2.31
N ALA A 14 -10.46 43.73 3.11
CA ALA A 14 -9.73 42.56 3.59
C ALA A 14 -9.58 41.55 2.42
N ILE A 15 -8.41 41.47 1.82
CA ILE A 15 -8.07 40.44 0.86
C ILE A 15 -7.74 39.16 1.67
N SER A 16 -8.70 38.23 1.74
CA SER A 16 -8.46 36.90 2.30
C SER A 16 -7.66 36.11 1.27
N PHE A 17 -6.38 35.90 1.51
CA PHE A 17 -5.61 34.86 0.83
C PHE A 17 -6.07 33.51 1.36
N ALA A 18 -6.87 32.77 0.59
CA ALA A 18 -7.08 31.37 0.81
C ALA A 18 -5.73 30.67 0.56
N ALA A 19 -5.02 30.28 1.62
CA ALA A 19 -3.87 29.40 1.48
C ALA A 19 -4.37 28.08 0.89
N ASN A 20 -3.77 27.64 -0.19
CA ASN A 20 -4.01 26.28 -0.69
C ASN A 20 -3.72 25.29 0.44
N PRO A 21 -4.54 24.25 0.62
CA PRO A 21 -4.22 23.20 1.58
C PRO A 21 -2.83 22.64 1.25
N PRO A 22 -2.01 22.30 2.27
CA PRO A 22 -0.71 21.74 2.01
C PRO A 22 -0.84 20.47 1.16
N GLU A 23 0.03 20.34 0.15
CA GLU A 23 0.08 19.14 -0.68
C GLU A 23 0.29 17.89 0.21
N PRO A 24 -0.37 16.77 -0.10
CA PRO A 24 -0.16 15.53 0.62
C PRO A 24 1.32 15.12 0.59
N SER A 25 1.94 15.00 1.75
CA SER A 25 3.38 14.73 1.86
C SER A 25 3.72 13.24 1.88
N ILE A 26 2.77 12.39 2.28
CA ILE A 26 2.99 10.94 2.40
C ILE A 26 2.74 10.32 1.03
N LYS A 27 3.72 9.54 0.56
CA LYS A 27 3.59 8.68 -0.63
C LYS A 27 3.68 7.22 -0.22
N ILE A 28 3.02 6.35 -0.99
CA ILE A 28 3.26 4.91 -1.01
C ILE A 28 3.97 4.53 -2.29
N ALA A 29 4.67 3.40 -2.30
CA ALA A 29 5.52 3.04 -3.43
C ALA A 29 5.25 1.64 -3.94
N LEU A 30 5.47 1.46 -5.25
CA LEU A 30 5.62 0.16 -5.90
C LEU A 30 7.09 -0.27 -5.87
N LEU A 31 7.37 -1.50 -5.46
CA LEU A 31 8.72 -2.04 -5.39
C LEU A 31 9.19 -2.53 -6.75
N LYS A 32 10.26 -1.93 -7.25
CA LYS A 32 10.97 -2.43 -8.43
C LYS A 32 12.07 -3.39 -7.97
N TYR A 33 11.95 -4.66 -8.37
CA TYR A 33 12.90 -5.73 -8.03
C TYR A 33 13.56 -6.31 -9.28
N ASN A 34 14.64 -7.06 -9.06
CA ASN A 34 15.37 -7.78 -10.12
C ASN A 34 14.91 -9.25 -10.20
N GLY A 35 15.35 -9.96 -11.25
CA GLY A 35 15.09 -11.38 -11.45
C GLY A 35 14.31 -11.73 -12.70
N GLY A 36 13.75 -10.72 -13.39
CA GLY A 36 13.00 -10.90 -14.63
C GLY A 36 11.51 -11.11 -14.44
N GLY A 37 11.00 -11.06 -13.21
CA GLY A 37 9.56 -10.94 -12.98
C GLY A 37 9.05 -9.54 -13.31
N ASP A 38 7.79 -9.44 -13.63
CA ASP A 38 7.13 -8.21 -14.10
C ASP A 38 6.59 -7.36 -12.94
N TRP A 39 7.49 -6.84 -12.12
CA TRP A 39 7.17 -5.95 -10.98
C TRP A 39 6.18 -4.82 -11.34
N TYR A 40 6.02 -4.53 -12.62
CA TYR A 40 5.16 -3.48 -13.18
C TYR A 40 3.78 -3.98 -13.61
N ALA A 41 3.40 -5.22 -13.33
CA ALA A 41 2.15 -5.83 -13.78
C ALA A 41 0.92 -4.96 -13.47
N ASN A 42 0.85 -4.37 -12.29
CA ASN A 42 -0.28 -3.53 -11.86
C ASN A 42 0.07 -2.03 -11.79
N LEU A 43 1.07 -1.58 -12.56
CA LEU A 43 1.66 -0.23 -12.43
C LEU A 43 0.65 0.90 -12.69
N GLU A 44 -0.24 0.74 -13.66
CA GLU A 44 -0.98 1.87 -14.22
C GLU A 44 -2.08 2.39 -13.30
N THR A 45 -2.86 1.51 -12.68
CA THR A 45 -4.08 1.93 -11.98
C THR A 45 -4.22 1.38 -10.55
N SER A 46 -3.58 0.26 -10.21
CA SER A 46 -3.76 -0.45 -8.95
C SER A 46 -3.56 0.44 -7.71
N LEU A 47 -2.33 0.91 -7.44
CA LEU A 47 -2.07 1.76 -6.28
C LEU A 47 -2.78 3.12 -6.35
N LYS A 48 -2.98 3.68 -7.56
CA LYS A 48 -3.73 4.93 -7.72
C LYS A 48 -5.17 4.78 -7.23
N ASN A 49 -5.84 3.70 -7.61
CA ASN A 49 -7.20 3.41 -7.18
C ASN A 49 -7.27 3.14 -5.67
N LEU A 50 -6.30 2.40 -5.13
CA LEU A 50 -6.20 2.17 -3.69
C LEU A 50 -6.01 3.49 -2.92
N ILE A 51 -5.17 4.42 -3.40
CA ILE A 51 -4.98 5.74 -2.81
C ILE A 51 -6.28 6.53 -2.80
N VAL A 52 -6.94 6.63 -3.96
CA VAL A 52 -8.22 7.36 -4.09
C VAL A 52 -9.28 6.78 -3.15
N PHE A 53 -9.40 5.45 -3.13
CA PHE A 53 -10.35 4.77 -2.23
C PHE A 53 -10.01 5.05 -0.76
N SER A 54 -8.76 4.92 -0.38
CA SER A 54 -8.32 5.10 1.00
C SER A 54 -8.47 6.55 1.48
N ASN A 55 -8.09 7.54 0.67
CA ASN A 55 -8.29 8.94 1.00
C ASN A 55 -9.77 9.31 1.16
N SER A 56 -10.66 8.64 0.43
CA SER A 56 -12.10 8.87 0.52
C SER A 56 -12.76 8.17 1.72
N ASN A 57 -12.17 7.10 2.25
CA ASN A 57 -12.81 6.22 3.23
C ASN A 57 -12.08 6.15 4.59
N LEU A 58 -10.80 6.50 4.61
CA LEU A 58 -9.98 6.64 5.80
C LEU A 58 -9.68 8.13 6.00
N ALA A 59 -9.35 8.55 7.20
CA ALA A 59 -8.87 9.92 7.43
C ALA A 59 -7.41 10.09 6.98
N THR A 60 -7.09 9.69 5.73
CA THR A 60 -5.74 9.77 5.16
C THR A 60 -5.64 10.87 4.11
N SER A 61 -4.42 11.38 3.91
CA SER A 61 -4.07 12.31 2.84
C SER A 61 -2.79 11.79 2.17
N ILE A 62 -2.94 10.70 1.40
CA ILE A 62 -1.84 10.10 0.64
C ILE A 62 -1.78 10.83 -0.70
N ASN A 63 -0.56 11.15 -1.15
CA ASN A 63 -0.34 11.75 -2.46
C ASN A 63 -0.92 10.84 -3.56
N PRO A 64 -1.73 11.35 -4.49
CA PRO A 64 -2.34 10.54 -5.54
C PRO A 64 -1.33 9.91 -6.51
N GLU A 65 -0.11 10.47 -6.57
CA GLU A 65 0.97 9.92 -7.37
C GLU A 65 1.78 8.92 -6.56
N GLN A 66 1.64 7.63 -6.91
CA GLN A 66 2.50 6.59 -6.36
C GLN A 66 3.97 6.80 -6.75
N ALA A 67 4.88 6.35 -5.90
CA ALA A 67 6.29 6.28 -6.23
C ALA A 67 6.65 4.89 -6.79
N ILE A 68 7.82 4.81 -7.44
CA ILE A 68 8.49 3.55 -7.77
C ILE A 68 9.82 3.58 -7.03
N VAL A 69 10.15 2.52 -6.30
CA VAL A 69 11.39 2.44 -5.53
C VAL A 69 12.11 1.12 -5.77
N GLU A 70 13.41 1.17 -6.02
CA GLU A 70 14.25 -0.03 -6.14
C GLU A 70 14.55 -0.61 -4.76
N THR A 71 14.60 -1.94 -4.66
CA THR A 71 14.82 -2.66 -3.39
C THR A 71 16.10 -2.20 -2.67
N GLY A 72 17.15 -1.87 -3.41
CA GLY A 72 18.43 -1.41 -2.87
C GLY A 72 18.54 0.10 -2.65
N SER A 73 17.53 0.87 -3.03
CA SER A 73 17.58 2.33 -2.90
C SER A 73 17.37 2.79 -1.45
N PRO A 74 18.16 3.75 -0.95
CA PRO A 74 17.89 4.38 0.35
C PRO A 74 16.57 5.16 0.36
N GLU A 75 16.00 5.51 -0.80
CA GLU A 75 14.72 6.21 -0.88
C GLU A 75 13.54 5.37 -0.35
N ILE A 76 13.69 4.04 -0.24
CA ILE A 76 12.65 3.17 0.31
C ILE A 76 12.20 3.61 1.71
N PHE A 77 13.09 4.21 2.50
CA PHE A 77 12.79 4.70 3.85
C PHE A 77 11.86 5.92 3.88
N ASN A 78 11.58 6.54 2.73
CA ASN A 78 10.61 7.63 2.61
C ASN A 78 9.16 7.15 2.50
N TYR A 79 8.94 5.84 2.32
CA TYR A 79 7.62 5.28 2.06
C TYR A 79 7.18 4.36 3.20
N PRO A 80 6.15 4.72 3.98
CA PRO A 80 5.68 3.88 5.09
C PRO A 80 5.06 2.57 4.63
N PHE A 81 4.58 2.52 3.39
CA PHE A 81 3.99 1.34 2.76
C PHE A 81 4.59 1.15 1.37
N VAL A 82 5.10 -0.05 1.13
CA VAL A 82 5.64 -0.49 -0.16
C VAL A 82 4.84 -1.70 -0.62
N HIS A 83 4.35 -1.62 -1.85
CA HIS A 83 3.63 -2.71 -2.53
C HIS A 83 4.57 -3.43 -3.48
N MET A 84 4.48 -4.74 -3.51
CA MET A 84 5.21 -5.62 -4.42
C MET A 84 4.22 -6.55 -5.11
N THR A 85 4.33 -6.67 -6.41
CA THR A 85 3.46 -7.51 -7.24
C THR A 85 4.25 -8.08 -8.41
N GLY A 86 3.67 -8.98 -9.17
CA GLY A 86 4.20 -9.50 -10.43
C GLY A 86 4.17 -11.02 -10.53
N HIS A 87 4.51 -11.51 -11.71
CA HIS A 87 4.64 -12.92 -12.01
C HIS A 87 6.13 -13.33 -12.04
N GLY A 88 6.42 -14.56 -11.69
CA GLY A 88 7.71 -15.18 -11.92
C GLY A 88 8.82 -14.74 -10.97
N ASN A 89 10.04 -14.68 -11.51
CA ASN A 89 11.25 -14.72 -10.69
C ASN A 89 11.55 -13.39 -9.99
N VAL A 90 11.86 -13.49 -8.71
CA VAL A 90 12.34 -12.40 -7.86
C VAL A 90 13.74 -12.71 -7.39
N VAL A 91 14.65 -11.76 -7.49
CA VAL A 91 16.03 -11.90 -7.01
C VAL A 91 16.45 -10.66 -6.24
N PHE A 92 16.88 -10.84 -4.99
CA PHE A 92 17.54 -9.80 -4.21
C PHE A 92 19.03 -10.13 -4.07
N SER A 93 19.89 -9.19 -4.40
CA SER A 93 21.29 -9.22 -4.00
C SER A 93 21.43 -9.16 -2.47
N ALA A 94 22.60 -9.46 -1.94
CA ALA A 94 22.86 -9.34 -0.50
C ALA A 94 22.61 -7.91 0.02
N ALA A 95 22.99 -6.90 -0.76
CA ALA A 95 22.80 -5.50 -0.41
C ALA A 95 21.30 -5.10 -0.42
N GLU A 96 20.53 -5.57 -1.42
CA GLU A 96 19.09 -5.34 -1.50
C GLU A 96 18.34 -6.02 -0.35
N ALA A 97 18.70 -7.25 -0.01
CA ALA A 97 18.11 -7.96 1.10
C ALA A 97 18.41 -7.25 2.45
N ASP A 98 19.63 -6.77 2.64
CA ASP A 98 20.03 -6.01 3.85
C ASP A 98 19.29 -4.66 3.92
N ASN A 99 19.17 -3.95 2.80
CA ASN A 99 18.43 -2.68 2.72
C ASN A 99 16.95 -2.87 3.05
N LEU A 100 16.31 -3.89 2.43
CA LEU A 100 14.90 -4.22 2.70
C LEU A 100 14.69 -4.64 4.16
N ARG A 101 15.61 -5.43 4.72
CA ARG A 101 15.59 -5.79 6.15
C ARG A 101 15.60 -4.55 7.05
N LYS A 102 16.54 -3.62 6.80
CA LYS A 102 16.64 -2.37 7.59
C LYS A 102 15.38 -1.53 7.46
N TYR A 103 14.81 -1.42 6.27
CA TYR A 103 13.54 -0.73 6.03
C TYR A 103 12.42 -1.34 6.88
N LEU A 104 12.25 -2.65 6.83
CA LEU A 104 11.19 -3.35 7.57
C LEU A 104 11.40 -3.29 9.08
N MET A 105 12.64 -3.39 9.55
CA MET A 105 12.96 -3.22 10.97
C MET A 105 12.75 -1.78 11.46
N GLY A 106 12.97 -0.81 10.59
CA GLY A 106 12.88 0.64 10.88
C GLY A 106 11.47 1.22 10.88
N GLY A 107 10.44 0.41 10.71
CA GLY A 107 9.05 0.87 10.72
C GLY A 107 8.32 0.73 9.38
N GLY A 108 9.03 0.42 8.30
CA GLY A 108 8.42 0.17 6.99
C GLY A 108 7.50 -1.05 6.98
N PHE A 109 6.58 -1.08 6.02
CA PHE A 109 5.65 -2.19 5.80
C PHE A 109 5.70 -2.62 4.35
N LEU A 110 5.85 -3.93 4.10
CA LEU A 110 5.81 -4.52 2.76
C LEU A 110 4.51 -5.31 2.59
N HIS A 111 3.77 -4.99 1.55
CA HIS A 111 2.69 -5.82 1.03
C HIS A 111 3.18 -6.55 -0.22
N ILE A 112 3.04 -7.86 -0.25
CA ILE A 112 3.33 -8.72 -1.41
C ILE A 112 2.01 -9.25 -1.91
N SER A 113 1.69 -9.00 -3.17
CA SER A 113 0.53 -9.56 -3.87
C SER A 113 1.00 -10.61 -4.87
N ASP A 114 0.47 -11.82 -4.76
CA ASP A 114 0.84 -12.95 -5.62
C ASP A 114 -0.02 -12.94 -6.88
N ASN A 115 0.58 -12.52 -7.99
CA ASN A 115 -0.08 -12.56 -9.30
C ASN A 115 0.15 -13.90 -10.01
N TYR A 116 0.13 -14.99 -9.28
CA TYR A 116 0.37 -16.34 -9.77
C TYR A 116 1.83 -16.67 -10.14
N GLY A 117 2.35 -17.67 -9.46
CA GLY A 117 3.68 -18.24 -9.72
C GLY A 117 4.84 -17.47 -9.08
N MET A 118 4.61 -16.44 -8.30
CA MET A 118 5.65 -15.75 -7.54
C MET A 118 6.09 -16.52 -6.29
N ASP A 119 5.23 -17.31 -5.68
CA ASP A 119 5.42 -17.94 -4.36
C ASP A 119 6.76 -18.67 -4.22
N LYS A 120 7.08 -19.54 -5.16
CA LYS A 120 8.33 -20.33 -5.17
C LYS A 120 9.60 -19.48 -5.26
N PHE A 121 9.49 -18.24 -5.73
CA PHE A 121 10.60 -17.32 -5.87
C PHE A 121 10.69 -16.35 -4.68
N ILE A 122 9.57 -15.80 -4.23
CA ILE A 122 9.59 -14.77 -3.18
C ILE A 122 9.95 -15.35 -1.80
N ARG A 123 9.48 -16.56 -1.45
CA ARG A 123 9.77 -17.16 -0.14
C ARG A 123 11.28 -17.30 0.12
N PRO A 124 12.10 -17.85 -0.80
CA PRO A 124 13.55 -17.90 -0.61
C PRO A 124 14.19 -16.52 -0.49
N GLN A 125 13.67 -15.50 -1.21
CA GLN A 125 14.22 -14.14 -1.12
C GLN A 125 13.88 -13.50 0.23
N MET A 126 12.66 -13.64 0.72
CA MET A 126 12.29 -13.14 2.04
C MET A 126 13.02 -13.89 3.17
N LYS A 127 13.37 -15.16 2.98
CA LYS A 127 14.25 -15.91 3.89
C LYS A 127 15.68 -15.35 3.91
N ARG A 128 16.15 -14.72 2.82
CA ARG A 128 17.43 -13.98 2.80
C ARG A 128 17.33 -12.64 3.52
N VAL A 129 16.17 -11.97 3.45
CA VAL A 129 15.89 -10.73 4.19
C VAL A 129 15.84 -10.99 5.69
N PHE A 130 15.12 -12.05 6.10
CA PHE A 130 14.99 -12.48 7.50
C PHE A 130 15.30 -13.96 7.64
N PRO A 131 16.60 -14.33 7.78
CA PRO A 131 16.99 -15.75 7.95
C PRO A 131 16.35 -16.43 9.16
N GLU A 132 15.99 -15.66 10.18
CA GLU A 132 15.40 -16.14 11.42
C GLU A 132 13.86 -16.23 11.40
N LEU A 133 13.18 -15.64 10.41
CA LEU A 133 11.73 -15.65 10.32
C LEU A 133 11.23 -16.62 9.25
N GLU A 134 10.00 -17.08 9.43
CA GLU A 134 9.22 -17.79 8.42
C GLU A 134 7.89 -17.06 8.22
N PHE A 135 7.34 -17.18 7.01
CA PHE A 135 5.95 -16.76 6.78
C PHE A 135 5.01 -17.63 7.62
N VAL A 136 4.20 -16.98 8.43
CA VAL A 136 3.17 -17.62 9.24
C VAL A 136 1.80 -17.27 8.70
N GLU A 137 0.89 -18.21 8.65
CA GLU A 137 -0.51 -17.94 8.34
C GLU A 137 -1.10 -17.08 9.46
N LEU A 138 -1.70 -15.95 9.07
CA LEU A 138 -2.34 -15.05 10.04
C LEU A 138 -3.74 -15.59 10.37
N PRO A 139 -4.05 -15.77 11.65
CA PRO A 139 -5.38 -16.23 12.06
C PRO A 139 -6.44 -15.19 11.70
N PHE A 140 -7.67 -15.62 11.45
CA PHE A 140 -8.75 -14.75 11.00
C PHE A 140 -9.10 -13.61 11.98
N ASN A 141 -8.76 -13.75 13.26
CA ASN A 141 -8.89 -12.68 14.25
C ASN A 141 -7.69 -11.74 14.32
N HIS A 142 -6.70 -11.86 13.39
CA HIS A 142 -5.58 -10.94 13.36
C HIS A 142 -6.06 -9.51 13.07
N PRO A 143 -5.54 -8.48 13.77
CA PRO A 143 -6.00 -7.09 13.63
C PRO A 143 -6.01 -6.55 12.20
N ILE A 144 -5.15 -7.06 11.31
CA ILE A 144 -5.10 -6.61 9.91
C ILE A 144 -6.41 -6.83 9.15
N TYR A 145 -7.21 -7.82 9.56
CA TYR A 145 -8.50 -8.12 8.97
C TYR A 145 -9.65 -7.28 9.57
N HIS A 146 -9.38 -6.51 10.65
CA HIS A 146 -10.39 -5.81 11.46
C HIS A 146 -10.04 -4.34 11.69
N GLN A 147 -9.50 -3.64 10.68
CA GLN A 147 -9.12 -2.24 10.80
C GLN A 147 -10.30 -1.28 10.61
N LYS A 148 -10.64 -1.00 9.38
CA LYS A 148 -11.82 -0.19 8.98
C LYS A 148 -12.97 -1.08 8.53
N TYR A 149 -12.62 -2.18 7.90
CA TYR A 149 -13.57 -3.14 7.33
C TYR A 149 -13.35 -4.51 7.96
N GLU A 150 -14.46 -5.25 8.13
CA GLU A 150 -14.45 -6.56 8.74
C GLU A 150 -14.29 -7.67 7.70
N PHE A 151 -13.27 -8.51 7.91
CA PHE A 151 -12.99 -9.71 7.13
C PHE A 151 -12.90 -10.92 8.06
N PRO A 152 -14.03 -11.37 8.63
CA PRO A 152 -14.04 -12.42 9.67
C PRO A 152 -13.56 -13.78 9.20
N ASN A 153 -13.48 -13.98 7.89
CA ASN A 153 -13.00 -15.22 7.25
C ASN A 153 -11.63 -15.02 6.55
N GLY A 154 -10.89 -13.96 6.90
CA GLY A 154 -9.61 -13.64 6.29
C GLY A 154 -9.74 -12.99 4.91
N LEU A 155 -8.75 -13.23 4.03
CA LEU A 155 -8.69 -12.61 2.71
C LEU A 155 -9.90 -12.96 1.82
N PRO A 156 -10.40 -12.01 1.03
CA PRO A 156 -11.31 -12.32 -0.06
C PRO A 156 -10.56 -13.03 -1.20
N LYS A 157 -11.21 -13.94 -1.91
CA LYS A 157 -10.71 -14.45 -3.20
C LYS A 157 -11.09 -13.45 -4.28
N ILE A 158 -10.09 -12.97 -5.02
CA ILE A 158 -10.29 -12.03 -6.14
C ILE A 158 -10.19 -12.79 -7.45
N HIS A 159 -9.04 -13.41 -7.74
CA HIS A 159 -8.85 -14.25 -8.92
C HIS A 159 -8.73 -15.73 -8.57
N GLU A 160 -9.06 -16.57 -9.54
CA GLU A 160 -8.86 -18.03 -9.47
C GLU A 160 -7.55 -18.38 -10.17
N HIS A 161 -6.60 -18.96 -9.41
CA HIS A 161 -5.35 -19.50 -9.95
C HIS A 161 -5.35 -21.02 -9.87
N GLU A 162 -4.95 -21.56 -8.71
CA GLU A 162 -4.87 -23.01 -8.50
C GLU A 162 -6.12 -23.58 -7.81
N GLY A 163 -7.17 -22.76 -7.61
CA GLY A 163 -8.42 -23.18 -7.00
C GLY A 163 -8.34 -23.39 -5.50
N THR A 164 -7.26 -22.91 -4.85
CA THR A 164 -7.12 -22.98 -3.40
C THR A 164 -7.70 -21.75 -2.72
N SER A 165 -7.97 -21.85 -1.42
CA SER A 165 -8.43 -20.72 -0.63
C SER A 165 -7.34 -19.66 -0.49
N PRO A 166 -7.69 -18.36 -0.48
CA PRO A 166 -6.74 -17.31 -0.25
C PRO A 166 -6.22 -17.35 1.19
N ILE A 167 -4.91 -17.15 1.37
CA ILE A 167 -4.25 -17.18 2.67
C ILE A 167 -3.43 -15.91 2.85
N GLY A 168 -3.66 -15.21 3.96
CA GLY A 168 -2.80 -14.11 4.37
C GLY A 168 -1.63 -14.63 5.20
N TYR A 169 -0.42 -14.49 4.66
CA TYR A 169 0.80 -14.79 5.40
C TYR A 169 1.43 -13.53 5.96
N GLY A 170 2.12 -13.67 7.09
CA GLY A 170 2.85 -12.57 7.70
C GLY A 170 4.29 -12.91 8.04
N LEU A 171 5.18 -11.93 7.97
CA LEU A 171 6.46 -11.95 8.68
C LEU A 171 6.33 -11.06 9.90
N ILE A 172 6.59 -11.64 11.08
CA ILE A 172 6.46 -10.95 12.37
C ILE A 172 7.85 -10.76 12.97
N TYR A 173 8.28 -9.50 13.06
CA TYR A 173 9.55 -9.12 13.67
C TYR A 173 9.31 -8.34 14.96
N ASN A 174 9.84 -8.85 16.09
CA ASN A 174 9.66 -8.26 17.40
C ASN A 174 8.19 -7.94 17.77
N GLY A 175 7.28 -8.83 17.39
CA GLY A 175 5.84 -8.69 17.66
C GLY A 175 5.10 -7.79 16.67
N ARG A 176 5.76 -7.13 15.72
CA ARG A 176 5.17 -6.32 14.65
C ARG A 176 5.08 -7.11 13.36
N LEU A 177 3.93 -7.10 12.72
CA LEU A 177 3.78 -7.58 11.34
C LEU A 177 4.48 -6.58 10.41
N VAL A 178 5.59 -7.01 9.81
CA VAL A 178 6.42 -6.16 8.93
C VAL A 178 6.18 -6.41 7.46
N CYS A 179 5.66 -7.59 7.13
CA CYS A 179 5.31 -7.97 5.76
C CYS A 179 4.01 -8.74 5.77
N PHE A 180 3.10 -8.39 4.88
CA PHE A 180 1.88 -9.12 4.60
C PHE A 180 1.94 -9.67 3.17
N TYR A 181 1.64 -10.95 3.00
CA TYR A 181 1.64 -11.63 1.71
C TYR A 181 0.26 -12.23 1.45
N ASP A 182 -0.42 -11.77 0.43
CA ASP A 182 -1.73 -12.25 0.01
C ASP A 182 -1.59 -13.40 -1.00
N TYR A 183 -1.38 -14.59 -0.51
CA TYR A 183 -1.24 -15.78 -1.33
C TYR A 183 -2.59 -16.23 -1.90
N GLU A 184 -2.64 -16.56 -3.20
CA GLU A 184 -3.84 -17.02 -3.91
C GLU A 184 -5.04 -16.05 -3.82
N CYS A 185 -4.78 -14.74 -3.74
CA CYS A 185 -5.80 -13.72 -3.54
C CYS A 185 -5.87 -12.69 -4.67
N ASP A 186 -4.71 -12.14 -5.07
CA ASP A 186 -4.57 -11.06 -6.06
C ASP A 186 -5.27 -9.75 -5.69
N LEU A 187 -4.95 -9.23 -4.51
CA LEU A 187 -5.47 -7.92 -4.12
C LEU A 187 -5.07 -6.82 -5.12
N GLY A 188 -3.84 -6.88 -5.62
CA GLY A 188 -3.29 -5.90 -6.56
C GLY A 188 -4.12 -5.78 -7.84
N ASP A 189 -4.52 -6.89 -8.41
CA ASP A 189 -5.39 -6.97 -9.59
C ASP A 189 -6.78 -6.41 -9.28
N GLY A 190 -7.34 -6.76 -8.14
CA GLY A 190 -8.64 -6.26 -7.70
C GLY A 190 -8.68 -4.75 -7.44
N TRP A 191 -7.52 -4.08 -7.33
CA TRP A 191 -7.45 -2.62 -7.23
C TRP A 191 -7.43 -1.94 -8.60
N GLU A 192 -7.11 -2.64 -9.69
CA GLU A 192 -7.04 -2.04 -11.01
C GLU A 192 -8.40 -1.58 -11.54
N ASP A 193 -8.40 -0.90 -12.67
CA ASP A 193 -9.62 -0.46 -13.33
C ASP A 193 -10.49 -1.66 -13.74
N ALA A 194 -11.80 -1.47 -13.75
CA ALA A 194 -12.75 -2.56 -13.92
C ALA A 194 -12.66 -3.30 -15.26
N ASP A 195 -12.08 -2.67 -16.27
CA ASP A 195 -11.94 -3.23 -17.63
C ASP A 195 -10.65 -4.05 -17.81
N VAL A 196 -9.68 -3.96 -16.86
CA VAL A 196 -8.41 -4.68 -16.93
C VAL A 196 -8.64 -6.18 -16.74
N HIS A 197 -9.11 -6.59 -15.57
CA HIS A 197 -9.35 -8.00 -15.23
C HIS A 197 -10.82 -8.43 -15.38
N LYS A 198 -11.72 -7.46 -15.59
CA LYS A 198 -13.18 -7.66 -15.66
C LYS A 198 -13.78 -8.23 -14.40
N ASP A 199 -13.15 -7.94 -13.28
CA ASP A 199 -13.64 -8.30 -11.96
C ASP A 199 -15.02 -7.72 -11.69
N SER A 200 -15.83 -8.47 -10.95
CA SER A 200 -17.12 -7.96 -10.52
C SER A 200 -16.96 -6.74 -9.61
N PRO A 201 -17.91 -5.80 -9.62
CA PRO A 201 -17.89 -4.66 -8.70
C PRO A 201 -17.78 -5.09 -7.24
N GLU A 202 -18.33 -6.26 -6.89
CA GLU A 202 -18.24 -6.82 -5.54
C GLU A 202 -16.82 -7.28 -5.21
N ALA A 203 -16.15 -8.01 -6.09
CA ALA A 203 -14.77 -8.46 -5.91
C ALA A 203 -13.83 -7.26 -5.76
N ARG A 204 -13.90 -6.28 -6.67
CA ARG A 204 -13.13 -5.03 -6.59
C ARG A 204 -13.39 -4.26 -5.29
N SER A 205 -14.64 -4.16 -4.86
CA SER A 205 -14.99 -3.52 -3.59
C SER A 205 -14.33 -4.22 -2.40
N LYS A 206 -14.32 -5.56 -2.39
CA LYS A 206 -13.64 -6.35 -1.35
C LYS A 206 -12.13 -6.14 -1.38
N ALA A 207 -11.50 -6.16 -2.56
CA ALA A 207 -10.08 -5.91 -2.72
C ALA A 207 -9.67 -4.52 -2.20
N LEU A 208 -10.37 -3.46 -2.61
CA LEU A 208 -10.11 -2.09 -2.16
C LEU A 208 -10.32 -1.92 -0.65
N LYS A 209 -11.34 -2.54 -0.08
CA LYS A 209 -11.58 -2.53 1.37
C LYS A 209 -10.45 -3.23 2.14
N MET A 210 -9.97 -4.37 1.65
CA MET A 210 -8.86 -5.06 2.27
C MET A 210 -7.56 -4.26 2.11
N GLY A 211 -7.32 -3.66 0.95
CA GLY A 211 -6.19 -2.73 0.74
C GLY A 211 -6.23 -1.53 1.69
N ALA A 212 -7.41 -0.95 1.93
CA ALA A 212 -7.56 0.11 2.93
C ALA A 212 -7.23 -0.37 4.35
N ASN A 213 -7.60 -1.60 4.71
CA ASN A 213 -7.19 -2.20 5.98
C ASN A 213 -5.66 -2.34 6.07
N LEU A 214 -4.99 -2.77 4.99
CA LEU A 214 -3.52 -2.87 4.93
C LEU A 214 -2.86 -1.51 5.16
N LEU A 215 -3.32 -0.47 4.47
CA LEU A 215 -2.80 0.89 4.63
C LEU A 215 -3.02 1.43 6.05
N LYS A 216 -4.24 1.27 6.58
CA LYS A 216 -4.54 1.71 7.94
C LYS A 216 -3.66 0.99 8.96
N TYR A 217 -3.51 -0.34 8.82
CA TYR A 217 -2.63 -1.13 9.69
C TYR A 217 -1.18 -0.64 9.62
N ALA A 218 -0.66 -0.42 8.41
CA ALA A 218 0.73 0.02 8.19
C ALA A 218 1.02 1.42 8.77
N PHE A 219 0.03 2.31 8.80
CA PHE A 219 0.22 3.68 9.29
C PHE A 219 0.03 3.82 10.81
N GLU A 220 -0.64 2.86 11.46
CA GLU A 220 -0.96 2.93 12.88
C GLU A 220 -0.09 2.00 13.75
N ASN A 221 0.72 1.12 13.17
CA ASN A 221 1.56 0.13 13.84
C ASN A 221 2.99 0.18 13.34
#